data_6500dc45a31b922cf279321ce97de969
#
_entry.id   6500dc45a31b922cf279321ce97de969
#
_cell.length_a   1.000
_cell.length_b   1.000
_cell.length_c   1.000
_cell.angle_alpha   90.00
_cell.angle_beta   90.00
_cell.angle_gamma   90.00
#
_symmetry.space_group_name_H-M   'P 1'
#
loop_
_entity.id
_entity.type
_entity.pdbx_description
1 polymer ?
#
loop_
_entity_poly.entity_id
_entity_poly.type
_entity_poly.pdbx_seq_one_letter_code
_entity_poly.pdbx_strand_id
1 'polypeptide(L)'
;MTKTWNNKAWFMVLPVFLIVAFSAVLPLMTVVNYSVQDTFGNNQFFWNGLGWFAELLDPSSEFGGRFLAALGRNLFFSGVILAIGIPLGILVALAMPREGWSVSAVLVTLALPLLIPYNVVGTIWQIFGRPDIGLLGYALNAIGISYNYVSNPLDAWLTVIVMDVWHWTSLVALLCYAGLKSIPDAYYQAARIDGATRWAVFRTIQLPKMNRVLVIAVLLRFMDSFMIYTEPFVVTGGGPGNSTTFLSIDLVKIALGQFDLGKAAAMSLVYFLIVLLLSWIFYTLMNKADAADAERKEA
;
A
#
# COMPACT_ATOMS: atom_id res chain seq x y z
N MET A 1 -4.37 40.39 -11.35
CA MET A 1 -4.29 39.50 -12.54
C MET A 1 -5.60 38.77 -12.69
N THR A 2 -6.43 39.15 -13.65
CA THR A 2 -7.70 38.49 -13.97
C THR A 2 -7.41 37.16 -14.63
N LYS A 3 -7.72 36.07 -13.93
CA LYS A 3 -7.59 34.70 -14.43
C LYS A 3 -8.56 34.52 -15.59
N THR A 4 -8.08 34.59 -16.83
CA THR A 4 -8.88 34.34 -18.03
C THR A 4 -9.29 32.88 -18.05
N TRP A 5 -10.55 32.59 -17.76
CA TRP A 5 -11.13 31.27 -17.89
C TRP A 5 -11.17 30.86 -19.35
N ASN A 6 -10.37 29.86 -19.70
CA ASN A 6 -10.35 29.35 -21.07
C ASN A 6 -11.41 28.23 -21.21
N ASN A 7 -12.62 28.63 -21.61
CA ASN A 7 -13.75 27.71 -21.77
C ASN A 7 -13.45 26.57 -22.79
N LYS A 8 -12.50 26.77 -23.70
CA LYS A 8 -12.10 25.72 -24.65
C LYS A 8 -11.34 24.57 -23.99
N ALA A 9 -10.68 24.82 -22.86
CA ALA A 9 -9.98 23.77 -22.11
C ALA A 9 -10.95 22.70 -21.55
N TRP A 10 -12.20 23.07 -21.27
CA TRP A 10 -13.22 22.13 -20.80
C TRP A 10 -13.55 21.05 -21.84
N PHE A 11 -13.54 21.39 -23.13
CA PHE A 11 -13.78 20.40 -24.20
C PHE A 11 -12.69 19.32 -24.24
N MET A 12 -11.46 19.63 -23.84
CA MET A 12 -10.37 18.66 -23.77
C MET A 12 -10.47 17.73 -22.55
N VAL A 13 -10.99 18.25 -21.44
CA VAL A 13 -11.14 17.51 -20.19
C VAL A 13 -12.45 16.72 -20.15
N LEU A 14 -13.51 17.21 -20.80
CA LEU A 14 -14.85 16.65 -20.75
C LEU A 14 -14.92 15.13 -21.10
N PRO A 15 -14.28 14.62 -22.17
CA PRO A 15 -14.35 13.20 -22.48
C PRO A 15 -13.76 12.33 -21.36
N VAL A 16 -12.61 12.74 -20.82
CA VAL A 16 -11.96 12.04 -19.70
C VAL A 16 -12.82 12.10 -18.45
N PHE A 17 -13.37 13.28 -18.16
CA PHE A 17 -14.29 13.48 -17.01
C PHE A 17 -15.52 12.58 -17.11
N LEU A 18 -16.15 12.49 -18.27
CA LEU A 18 -17.34 11.64 -18.51
C LEU A 18 -17.00 10.16 -18.30
N ILE A 19 -15.86 9.68 -18.85
CA ILE A 19 -15.43 8.30 -18.67
C ILE A 19 -15.17 8.00 -17.20
N VAL A 20 -14.43 8.86 -16.50
CA VAL A 20 -14.11 8.69 -15.08
C VAL A 20 -15.38 8.75 -14.23
N ALA A 21 -16.27 9.73 -14.48
CA ALA A 21 -17.52 9.84 -13.76
C ALA A 21 -18.39 8.58 -13.94
N PHE A 22 -18.53 8.10 -15.16
CA PHE A 22 -19.27 6.88 -15.46
C PHE A 22 -18.67 5.66 -14.75
N SER A 23 -17.34 5.49 -14.83
CA SER A 23 -16.63 4.36 -14.21
C SER A 23 -16.59 4.38 -12.69
N ALA A 24 -16.71 5.57 -12.06
CA ALA A 24 -16.70 5.71 -10.62
C ALA A 24 -18.12 5.73 -10.01
N VAL A 25 -19.02 6.52 -10.60
CA VAL A 25 -20.33 6.79 -10.02
C VAL A 25 -21.25 5.54 -10.09
N LEU A 26 -21.28 4.85 -11.23
CA LEU A 26 -22.17 3.69 -11.37
C LEU A 26 -21.81 2.54 -10.41
N PRO A 27 -20.54 2.09 -10.30
CA PRO A 27 -20.19 1.07 -9.33
C PRO A 27 -20.48 1.52 -7.89
N LEU A 28 -20.17 2.79 -7.55
CA LEU A 28 -20.46 3.31 -6.21
C LEU A 28 -21.96 3.30 -5.89
N MET A 29 -22.81 3.76 -6.82
CA MET A 29 -24.27 3.69 -6.67
C MET A 29 -24.75 2.25 -6.49
N THR A 30 -24.18 1.30 -7.22
CA THR A 30 -24.52 -0.13 -7.09
C THR A 30 -24.14 -0.65 -5.70
N VAL A 31 -22.94 -0.33 -5.20
CA VAL A 31 -22.50 -0.74 -3.86
C VAL A 31 -23.38 -0.10 -2.78
N VAL A 32 -23.71 1.21 -2.90
CA VAL A 32 -24.66 1.87 -1.98
C VAL A 32 -26.03 1.20 -1.99
N ASN A 33 -26.53 0.84 -3.17
CA ASN A 33 -27.83 0.17 -3.28
C ASN A 33 -27.82 -1.21 -2.62
N TYR A 34 -26.80 -2.04 -2.85
CA TYR A 34 -26.68 -3.34 -2.21
C TYR A 34 -26.46 -3.25 -0.71
N SER A 35 -25.76 -2.24 -0.21
CA SER A 35 -25.43 -2.11 1.22
C SER A 35 -26.66 -1.94 2.14
N VAL A 36 -27.79 -1.51 1.57
CA VAL A 36 -29.07 -1.35 2.29
C VAL A 36 -30.07 -2.46 2.00
N GLN A 37 -29.63 -3.51 1.31
CA GLN A 37 -30.47 -4.65 0.92
C GLN A 37 -29.90 -5.94 1.49
N ASP A 38 -30.79 -6.86 1.82
CA ASP A 38 -30.45 -8.26 2.01
C ASP A 38 -30.59 -8.98 0.66
N THR A 39 -29.51 -9.64 0.24
CA THR A 39 -29.43 -10.34 -1.04
C THR A 39 -29.52 -11.83 -0.78
N PHE A 40 -30.67 -12.40 -1.02
CA PHE A 40 -30.88 -13.84 -0.89
C PHE A 40 -30.84 -14.47 -2.27
N GLY A 41 -30.18 -15.59 -2.44
CA GLY A 41 -30.00 -16.31 -3.71
C GLY A 41 -31.05 -16.02 -4.82
N ASN A 42 -30.89 -16.43 -6.05
CA ASN A 42 -31.80 -16.20 -7.17
C ASN A 42 -32.23 -14.72 -7.41
N ASN A 43 -31.40 -13.75 -7.12
CA ASN A 43 -31.67 -12.32 -7.32
C ASN A 43 -32.87 -11.78 -6.53
N GLN A 44 -33.13 -12.28 -5.35
CA GLN A 44 -34.12 -11.70 -4.44
C GLN A 44 -33.43 -10.64 -3.55
N PHE A 45 -34.01 -9.45 -3.53
CA PHE A 45 -33.50 -8.30 -2.80
C PHE A 45 -34.56 -7.79 -1.83
N PHE A 46 -34.25 -7.79 -0.54
CA PHE A 46 -35.13 -7.30 0.50
C PHE A 46 -34.52 -6.05 1.14
N TRP A 47 -35.35 -5.06 1.46
CA TRP A 47 -34.88 -3.88 2.13
C TRP A 47 -34.43 -4.18 3.56
N ASN A 48 -33.13 -3.97 3.86
CA ASN A 48 -32.54 -4.14 5.18
C ASN A 48 -32.19 -2.81 5.88
N GLY A 49 -32.24 -1.69 5.16
CA GLY A 49 -31.86 -0.39 5.68
C GLY A 49 -30.41 -0.34 6.16
N LEU A 50 -30.20 0.03 7.42
CA LEU A 50 -28.86 0.12 8.02
C LEU A 50 -28.49 -1.13 8.85
N GLY A 51 -29.21 -2.23 8.73
CA GLY A 51 -29.01 -3.44 9.54
C GLY A 51 -27.58 -3.99 9.40
N TRP A 52 -27.05 -4.07 8.17
CA TRP A 52 -25.69 -4.56 7.93
C TRP A 52 -24.61 -3.65 8.54
N PHE A 53 -24.84 -2.34 8.57
CA PHE A 53 -23.91 -1.40 9.21
C PHE A 53 -23.93 -1.53 10.73
N ALA A 54 -25.11 -1.73 11.31
CA ALA A 54 -25.25 -1.96 12.75
C ALA A 54 -24.53 -3.25 13.16
N GLU A 55 -24.73 -4.36 12.40
CA GLU A 55 -24.06 -5.63 12.63
C GLU A 55 -22.54 -5.53 12.45
N LEU A 56 -22.08 -4.82 11.40
CA LEU A 56 -20.65 -4.61 11.11
C LEU A 56 -19.93 -3.83 12.21
N LEU A 57 -20.61 -2.85 12.83
CA LEU A 57 -20.04 -2.01 13.87
C LEU A 57 -20.21 -2.61 15.27
N ASP A 58 -20.94 -3.70 15.41
CA ASP A 58 -21.08 -4.43 16.68
C ASP A 58 -19.93 -5.46 16.84
N PRO A 59 -18.97 -5.23 17.74
CA PRO A 59 -17.86 -6.17 17.96
C PRO A 59 -18.30 -7.55 18.48
N SER A 60 -19.51 -7.66 19.05
CA SER A 60 -20.03 -8.90 19.58
C SER A 60 -20.68 -9.78 18.50
N SER A 61 -21.02 -9.22 17.36
CA SER A 61 -21.53 -9.96 16.20
C SER A 61 -20.40 -10.74 15.50
N GLU A 62 -20.73 -11.84 14.84
CA GLU A 62 -19.77 -12.59 14.04
C GLU A 62 -19.20 -11.73 12.91
N PHE A 63 -20.06 -10.97 12.22
CA PHE A 63 -19.65 -10.11 11.10
C PHE A 63 -18.76 -8.95 11.56
N GLY A 64 -19.13 -8.24 12.63
CA GLY A 64 -18.34 -7.14 13.17
C GLY A 64 -17.02 -7.61 13.79
N GLY A 65 -17.02 -8.74 14.50
CA GLY A 65 -15.81 -9.35 15.04
C GLY A 65 -14.81 -9.75 13.93
N ARG A 66 -15.29 -10.33 12.82
CA ARG A 66 -14.49 -10.64 11.64
C ARG A 66 -13.88 -9.39 11.00
N PHE A 67 -14.72 -8.36 10.80
CA PHE A 67 -14.30 -7.07 10.24
C PHE A 67 -13.18 -6.41 11.08
N LEU A 68 -13.39 -6.30 12.38
CA LEU A 68 -12.40 -5.69 13.28
C LEU A 68 -11.09 -6.48 13.33
N ALA A 69 -11.16 -7.81 13.31
CA ALA A 69 -9.99 -8.66 13.24
C ALA A 69 -9.23 -8.49 11.90
N ALA A 70 -9.95 -8.39 10.78
CA ALA A 70 -9.35 -8.15 9.47
C ALA A 70 -8.76 -6.73 9.37
N LEU A 71 -9.45 -5.72 9.92
CA LEU A 71 -8.94 -4.34 10.02
C LEU A 71 -7.66 -4.28 10.85
N GLY A 72 -7.63 -4.96 12.00
CA GLY A 72 -6.44 -5.06 12.84
C GLY A 72 -5.25 -5.67 12.09
N ARG A 73 -5.48 -6.74 11.30
CA ARG A 73 -4.46 -7.35 10.44
C ARG A 73 -3.94 -6.39 9.37
N ASN A 74 -4.84 -5.63 8.72
CA ASN A 74 -4.44 -4.61 7.74
C ASN A 74 -3.57 -3.52 8.37
N LEU A 75 -3.98 -2.96 9.51
CA LEU A 75 -3.22 -1.92 10.20
C LEU A 75 -1.86 -2.43 10.66
N PHE A 76 -1.81 -3.63 11.23
CA PHE A 76 -0.56 -4.26 11.64
C PHE A 76 0.37 -4.48 10.46
N PHE A 77 -0.14 -5.07 9.37
CA PHE A 77 0.63 -5.30 8.14
C PHE A 77 1.19 -3.99 7.57
N SER A 78 0.33 -2.99 7.36
CA SER A 78 0.75 -1.68 6.85
C SER A 78 1.79 -1.02 7.74
N GLY A 79 1.63 -1.09 9.06
CA GLY A 79 2.61 -0.59 10.01
C GLY A 79 3.97 -1.27 9.89
N VAL A 80 3.98 -2.61 9.82
CA VAL A 80 5.23 -3.40 9.74
C VAL A 80 5.96 -3.15 8.42
N ILE A 81 5.26 -3.22 7.27
CA ILE A 81 5.92 -3.02 5.98
C ILE A 81 6.42 -1.59 5.78
N LEU A 82 5.74 -0.59 6.32
CA LEU A 82 6.24 0.80 6.31
C LEU A 82 7.47 0.94 7.21
N ALA A 83 7.43 0.35 8.41
CA ALA A 83 8.55 0.39 9.34
C ALA A 83 9.82 -0.29 8.80
N ILE A 84 9.68 -1.28 7.92
CA ILE A 84 10.81 -1.98 7.28
C ILE A 84 11.14 -1.36 5.92
N GLY A 85 10.14 -1.21 5.05
CA GLY A 85 10.33 -0.83 3.64
C GLY A 85 10.83 0.60 3.46
N ILE A 86 10.35 1.56 4.29
CA ILE A 86 10.80 2.95 4.16
C ILE A 86 12.28 3.09 4.57
N PRO A 87 12.75 2.64 5.75
CA PRO A 87 14.17 2.69 6.08
C PRO A 87 15.05 1.91 5.10
N LEU A 88 14.60 0.73 4.67
CA LEU A 88 15.35 -0.09 3.72
C LEU A 88 15.48 0.62 2.36
N GLY A 89 14.41 1.22 1.85
CA GLY A 89 14.45 2.01 0.62
C GLY A 89 15.37 3.23 0.71
N ILE A 90 15.38 3.94 1.85
CA ILE A 90 16.33 5.02 2.11
C ILE A 90 17.77 4.49 2.10
N LEU A 91 18.04 3.39 2.79
CA LEU A 91 19.38 2.79 2.85
C LEU A 91 19.87 2.39 1.45
N VAL A 92 19.02 1.74 0.66
CA VAL A 92 19.33 1.38 -0.73
C VAL A 92 19.62 2.64 -1.56
N ALA A 93 18.80 3.68 -1.45
CA ALA A 93 19.01 4.95 -2.17
C ALA A 93 20.35 5.63 -1.79
N LEU A 94 20.73 5.60 -0.50
CA LEU A 94 22.00 6.14 -0.02
C LEU A 94 23.22 5.33 -0.49
N ALA A 95 23.03 4.03 -0.68
CA ALA A 95 24.07 3.11 -1.17
C ALA A 95 24.26 3.15 -2.70
N MET A 96 23.33 3.80 -3.44
CA MET A 96 23.41 3.86 -4.89
C MET A 96 24.64 4.63 -5.39
N PRO A 97 25.24 4.18 -6.51
CA PRO A 97 26.34 4.90 -7.13
C PRO A 97 25.87 6.28 -7.62
N ARG A 98 26.79 7.24 -7.58
CA ARG A 98 26.47 8.63 -7.93
C ARG A 98 26.56 8.91 -9.42
N GLU A 99 27.45 8.23 -10.14
CA GLU A 99 27.76 8.48 -11.55
C GLU A 99 28.16 7.19 -12.27
N GLY A 100 28.14 7.25 -13.59
CA GLY A 100 28.58 6.16 -14.44
C GLY A 100 27.48 5.17 -14.82
N TRP A 101 27.86 4.16 -15.63
CA TRP A 101 26.93 3.12 -16.11
C TRP A 101 26.32 2.27 -14.99
N SER A 102 27.02 2.16 -13.86
CA SER A 102 26.54 1.44 -12.69
C SER A 102 25.24 2.00 -12.13
N VAL A 103 25.00 3.32 -12.27
CA VAL A 103 23.70 3.93 -11.90
C VAL A 103 22.56 3.32 -12.71
N SER A 104 22.72 3.27 -14.03
CA SER A 104 21.70 2.70 -14.92
C SER A 104 21.47 1.21 -14.65
N ALA A 105 22.54 0.46 -14.41
CA ALA A 105 22.46 -0.95 -14.10
C ALA A 105 21.66 -1.21 -12.80
N VAL A 106 21.98 -0.44 -11.74
CA VAL A 106 21.27 -0.57 -10.44
C VAL A 106 19.82 -0.11 -10.57
N LEU A 107 19.55 0.99 -11.28
CA LEU A 107 18.17 1.46 -11.52
C LEU A 107 17.32 0.41 -12.24
N VAL A 108 17.86 -0.22 -13.29
CA VAL A 108 17.17 -1.30 -14.01
C VAL A 108 16.92 -2.48 -13.08
N THR A 109 17.93 -2.91 -12.32
CA THR A 109 17.80 -4.03 -11.38
C THR A 109 16.74 -3.75 -10.31
N LEU A 110 16.70 -2.54 -9.75
CA LEU A 110 15.67 -2.13 -8.78
C LEU A 110 14.28 -2.03 -9.40
N ALA A 111 14.18 -1.69 -10.69
CA ALA A 111 12.89 -1.62 -11.36
C ALA A 111 12.29 -3.00 -11.68
N LEU A 112 13.10 -4.05 -11.79
CA LEU A 112 12.62 -5.39 -12.18
C LEU A 112 11.49 -5.92 -11.28
N PRO A 113 11.58 -5.90 -9.94
CA PRO A 113 10.49 -6.36 -9.09
C PRO A 113 9.17 -5.61 -9.36
N LEU A 114 9.22 -4.30 -9.58
CA LEU A 114 8.03 -3.46 -9.81
C LEU A 114 7.33 -3.75 -11.15
N LEU A 115 8.03 -4.31 -12.11
CA LEU A 115 7.48 -4.65 -13.42
C LEU A 115 6.77 -6.01 -13.42
N ILE A 116 6.92 -6.80 -12.36
CA ILE A 116 6.30 -8.12 -12.25
C ILE A 116 4.84 -7.93 -11.83
N PRO A 117 3.85 -8.50 -12.57
CA PRO A 117 2.45 -8.45 -12.18
C PRO A 117 2.20 -9.09 -10.79
N TYR A 118 1.29 -8.54 -10.02
CA TYR A 118 1.01 -8.95 -8.63
C TYR A 118 0.71 -10.44 -8.46
N ASN A 119 -0.08 -11.02 -9.37
CA ASN A 119 -0.37 -12.46 -9.34
C ASN A 119 0.88 -13.32 -9.59
N VAL A 120 1.80 -12.85 -10.43
CA VAL A 120 3.08 -13.54 -10.70
C VAL A 120 4.00 -13.42 -9.49
N VAL A 121 4.06 -12.26 -8.84
CA VAL A 121 4.78 -12.09 -7.55
C VAL A 121 4.28 -13.11 -6.54
N GLY A 122 2.95 -13.18 -6.32
CA GLY A 122 2.36 -14.16 -5.42
C GLY A 122 2.72 -15.60 -5.78
N THR A 123 2.66 -15.95 -7.07
CA THR A 123 3.00 -17.31 -7.55
C THR A 123 4.50 -17.64 -7.34
N ILE A 124 5.40 -16.68 -7.63
CA ILE A 124 6.83 -16.86 -7.38
C ILE A 124 7.07 -17.19 -5.91
N TRP A 125 6.52 -16.38 -5.00
CA TRP A 125 6.69 -16.57 -3.56
C TRP A 125 5.99 -17.81 -3.03
N GLN A 126 4.83 -18.17 -3.59
CA GLN A 126 4.12 -19.41 -3.28
C GLN A 126 4.99 -20.64 -3.56
N ILE A 127 5.65 -20.69 -4.72
CA ILE A 127 6.52 -21.81 -5.10
C ILE A 127 7.84 -21.74 -4.33
N PHE A 128 8.46 -20.55 -4.27
CA PHE A 128 9.76 -20.33 -3.63
C PHE A 128 9.76 -20.67 -2.14
N GLY A 129 8.67 -20.34 -1.43
CA GLY A 129 8.49 -20.58 0.00
C GLY A 129 8.07 -22.01 0.35
N ARG A 130 7.67 -22.86 -0.60
CA ARG A 130 7.18 -24.21 -0.27
C ARG A 130 8.22 -25.04 0.46
N PRO A 131 7.85 -25.74 1.56
CA PRO A 131 8.81 -26.51 2.36
C PRO A 131 9.32 -27.77 1.65
N ASP A 132 8.55 -28.31 0.69
CA ASP A 132 8.83 -29.54 -0.02
C ASP A 132 9.67 -29.37 -1.30
N ILE A 133 9.39 -28.33 -2.08
CA ILE A 133 10.03 -28.11 -3.40
C ILE A 133 10.61 -26.69 -3.57
N GLY A 134 10.28 -25.75 -2.68
CA GLY A 134 10.71 -24.38 -2.77
C GLY A 134 12.13 -24.17 -2.28
N LEU A 135 12.93 -23.41 -3.03
CA LEU A 135 14.34 -23.16 -2.66
C LEU A 135 14.46 -22.55 -1.25
N LEU A 136 13.63 -21.54 -0.92
CA LEU A 136 13.66 -20.90 0.40
C LEU A 136 13.19 -21.87 1.49
N GLY A 137 12.05 -22.52 1.28
CA GLY A 137 11.50 -23.44 2.28
C GLY A 137 12.43 -24.62 2.54
N TYR A 138 12.96 -25.22 1.49
CA TYR A 138 13.95 -26.31 1.61
C TYR A 138 15.23 -25.86 2.33
N ALA A 139 15.79 -24.68 1.94
CA ALA A 139 17.03 -24.19 2.54
C ALA A 139 16.87 -23.88 4.04
N LEU A 140 15.76 -23.25 4.44
CA LEU A 140 15.49 -22.97 5.85
C LEU A 140 15.36 -24.25 6.67
N ASN A 141 14.62 -25.23 6.17
CA ASN A 141 14.45 -26.50 6.84
C ASN A 141 15.78 -27.31 6.90
N ALA A 142 16.63 -27.24 5.87
CA ALA A 142 17.93 -27.89 5.84
C ALA A 142 18.92 -27.39 6.91
N ILE A 143 18.80 -26.09 7.28
CA ILE A 143 19.62 -25.49 8.36
C ILE A 143 18.96 -25.61 9.74
N GLY A 144 17.87 -26.36 9.86
CA GLY A 144 17.21 -26.66 11.14
C GLY A 144 16.12 -25.63 11.55
N ILE A 145 15.74 -24.69 10.67
CA ILE A 145 14.62 -23.79 10.90
C ILE A 145 13.35 -24.44 10.37
N SER A 146 12.45 -24.87 11.25
CA SER A 146 11.17 -25.47 10.85
C SER A 146 10.24 -24.42 10.25
N TYR A 147 10.32 -24.24 8.93
CA TYR A 147 9.53 -23.27 8.18
C TYR A 147 8.46 -23.96 7.35
N ASN A 148 7.20 -23.52 7.52
CA ASN A 148 6.07 -23.96 6.72
C ASN A 148 4.94 -22.93 6.73
N TYR A 149 4.92 -22.02 5.74
CA TYR A 149 3.91 -20.97 5.66
C TYR A 149 2.48 -21.49 5.39
N VAL A 150 2.33 -22.73 4.94
CA VAL A 150 1.00 -23.32 4.66
C VAL A 150 0.30 -23.72 5.97
N SER A 151 1.05 -24.18 6.98
CA SER A 151 0.48 -24.68 8.23
C SER A 151 0.74 -23.77 9.45
N ASN A 152 1.78 -22.93 9.41
CA ASN A 152 2.17 -22.06 10.52
C ASN A 152 1.79 -20.60 10.25
N PRO A 153 0.92 -19.97 11.09
CA PRO A 153 0.53 -18.57 10.93
C PRO A 153 1.69 -17.58 10.94
N LEU A 154 2.71 -17.81 11.77
CA LEU A 154 3.88 -16.92 11.84
C LEU A 154 4.67 -16.92 10.53
N ASP A 155 4.92 -18.13 9.99
CA ASP A 155 5.65 -18.29 8.74
C ASP A 155 4.87 -17.70 7.55
N ALA A 156 3.53 -17.82 7.56
CA ALA A 156 2.67 -17.20 6.58
C ALA A 156 2.79 -15.65 6.62
N TRP A 157 2.74 -15.06 7.81
CA TRP A 157 2.95 -13.63 8.00
C TRP A 157 4.33 -13.16 7.53
N LEU A 158 5.38 -13.86 7.94
CA LEU A 158 6.75 -13.54 7.52
C LEU A 158 6.90 -13.62 6.00
N THR A 159 6.33 -14.66 5.37
CA THR A 159 6.37 -14.81 3.91
C THR A 159 5.70 -13.64 3.20
N VAL A 160 4.49 -13.25 3.63
CA VAL A 160 3.75 -12.13 3.03
C VAL A 160 4.47 -10.81 3.25
N ILE A 161 5.03 -10.57 4.45
CA ILE A 161 5.80 -9.34 4.76
C ILE A 161 7.07 -9.27 3.91
N VAL A 162 7.86 -10.35 3.85
CA VAL A 162 9.12 -10.36 3.07
C VAL A 162 8.84 -10.22 1.59
N MET A 163 7.80 -10.86 1.08
CA MET A 163 7.33 -10.70 -0.31
C MET A 163 7.00 -9.24 -0.64
N ASP A 164 6.20 -8.59 0.18
CA ASP A 164 5.80 -7.19 -0.02
C ASP A 164 7.02 -6.25 0.08
N VAL A 165 7.83 -6.39 1.11
CA VAL A 165 9.06 -5.61 1.29
C VAL A 165 9.99 -5.78 0.08
N TRP A 166 10.20 -7.01 -0.40
CA TRP A 166 11.02 -7.26 -1.58
C TRP A 166 10.45 -6.56 -2.83
N HIS A 167 9.16 -6.68 -3.06
CA HIS A 167 8.50 -6.11 -4.24
C HIS A 167 8.57 -4.57 -4.23
N TRP A 168 8.23 -3.95 -3.10
CA TRP A 168 7.95 -2.53 -3.02
C TRP A 168 9.09 -1.65 -2.49
N THR A 169 10.12 -2.21 -1.86
CA THR A 169 11.29 -1.43 -1.44
C THR A 169 11.95 -0.72 -2.61
N SER A 170 11.87 -1.31 -3.79
CA SER A 170 12.38 -0.73 -5.03
C SER A 170 11.73 0.62 -5.36
N LEU A 171 10.41 0.76 -5.19
CA LEU A 171 9.70 2.03 -5.39
C LEU A 171 10.21 3.10 -4.42
N VAL A 172 10.31 2.75 -3.15
CA VAL A 172 10.80 3.69 -2.11
C VAL A 172 12.25 4.10 -2.41
N ALA A 173 13.11 3.14 -2.79
CA ALA A 173 14.49 3.41 -3.14
C ALA A 173 14.61 4.34 -4.35
N LEU A 174 13.83 4.13 -5.40
CA LEU A 174 13.83 4.98 -6.60
C LEU A 174 13.35 6.40 -6.29
N LEU A 175 12.28 6.55 -5.50
CA LEU A 175 11.77 7.83 -5.07
C LEU A 175 12.80 8.58 -4.20
N CYS A 176 13.38 7.90 -3.21
CA CYS A 176 14.41 8.48 -2.35
C CYS A 176 15.67 8.87 -3.15
N TYR A 177 16.09 8.04 -4.11
CA TYR A 177 17.22 8.35 -4.99
C TYR A 177 16.96 9.59 -5.84
N ALA A 178 15.77 9.74 -6.41
CA ALA A 178 15.38 10.94 -7.14
C ALA A 178 15.40 12.18 -6.21
N GLY A 179 14.91 12.04 -4.99
CA GLY A 179 14.98 13.08 -3.97
C GLY A 179 16.43 13.47 -3.61
N LEU A 180 17.32 12.50 -3.42
CA LEU A 180 18.74 12.76 -3.15
C LEU A 180 19.43 13.46 -4.32
N LYS A 181 19.13 13.08 -5.55
CA LYS A 181 19.67 13.69 -6.77
C LYS A 181 19.20 15.13 -7.00
N SER A 182 18.06 15.51 -6.45
CA SER A 182 17.55 16.89 -6.54
C SER A 182 18.26 17.88 -5.59
N ILE A 183 19.09 17.38 -4.66
CA ILE A 183 19.81 18.23 -3.71
C ILE A 183 21.03 18.85 -4.42
N PRO A 184 21.14 20.20 -4.49
CA PRO A 184 22.27 20.86 -5.11
C PRO A 184 23.62 20.51 -4.45
N ASP A 185 24.67 20.33 -5.27
CA ASP A 185 26.01 19.96 -4.80
C ASP A 185 26.61 20.98 -3.83
N ALA A 186 26.19 22.25 -3.89
CA ALA A 186 26.65 23.31 -2.98
C ALA A 186 26.43 22.92 -1.49
N TYR A 187 25.36 22.23 -1.14
CA TYR A 187 25.12 21.76 0.23
C TYR A 187 26.18 20.74 0.68
N TYR A 188 26.55 19.84 -0.22
CA TYR A 188 27.58 18.83 0.08
C TYR A 188 28.96 19.44 0.14
N GLN A 189 29.26 20.47 -0.67
CA GLN A 189 30.51 21.21 -0.64
C GLN A 189 30.67 21.98 0.69
N ALA A 190 29.64 22.71 1.12
CA ALA A 190 29.61 23.40 2.40
C ALA A 190 29.84 22.42 3.57
N ALA A 191 29.10 21.29 3.58
CA ALA A 191 29.26 20.27 4.61
C ALA A 191 30.69 19.68 4.68
N ARG A 192 31.39 19.58 3.53
CA ARG A 192 32.81 19.16 3.50
C ARG A 192 33.75 20.21 4.11
N ILE A 193 33.50 21.47 3.82
CA ILE A 193 34.27 22.58 4.40
C ILE A 193 34.11 22.61 5.92
N ASP A 194 32.89 22.40 6.40
CA ASP A 194 32.54 22.32 7.82
C ASP A 194 33.01 21.03 8.52
N GLY A 195 33.59 20.08 7.78
CA GLY A 195 34.05 18.80 8.34
C GLY A 195 32.92 17.91 8.83
N ALA A 196 31.67 18.06 8.30
CA ALA A 196 30.50 17.34 8.75
C ALA A 196 30.63 15.83 8.50
N THR A 197 30.23 15.01 9.50
CA THR A 197 30.22 13.56 9.37
C THR A 197 29.06 13.10 8.42
N ARG A 198 29.15 11.89 7.88
CA ARG A 198 28.11 11.33 7.01
C ARG A 198 26.74 11.32 7.68
N TRP A 199 26.70 11.03 8.99
CA TRP A 199 25.45 11.05 9.76
C TRP A 199 24.90 12.47 9.93
N ALA A 200 25.76 13.46 10.15
CA ALA A 200 25.34 14.86 10.20
C ALA A 200 24.76 15.30 8.85
N VAL A 201 25.44 15.00 7.74
CA VAL A 201 24.94 15.27 6.37
C VAL A 201 23.58 14.61 6.13
N PHE A 202 23.42 13.35 6.53
CA PHE A 202 22.14 12.65 6.40
C PHE A 202 21.03 13.36 7.18
N ARG A 203 21.26 13.63 8.48
CA ARG A 203 20.23 14.17 9.36
C ARG A 203 19.88 15.63 9.07
N THR A 204 20.86 16.46 8.67
CA THR A 204 20.66 17.91 8.53
C THR A 204 20.43 18.38 7.09
N ILE A 205 20.86 17.61 6.09
CA ILE A 205 20.72 17.97 4.68
C ILE A 205 19.81 17.00 3.95
N GLN A 206 20.16 15.71 3.90
CA GLN A 206 19.49 14.74 3.04
C GLN A 206 18.06 14.47 3.51
N LEU A 207 17.87 14.08 4.77
CA LEU A 207 16.57 13.73 5.32
C LEU A 207 15.58 14.91 5.26
N PRO A 208 15.92 16.14 5.66
CA PRO A 208 15.01 17.28 5.53
C PRO A 208 14.68 17.64 4.08
N LYS A 209 15.67 17.55 3.17
CA LYS A 209 15.44 17.85 1.74
C LYS A 209 14.61 16.77 1.03
N MET A 210 14.66 15.52 1.51
CA MET A 210 13.84 14.42 1.00
C MET A 210 12.44 14.36 1.64
N ASN A 211 12.13 15.17 2.65
CA ASN A 211 10.91 15.05 3.42
C ASN A 211 9.65 14.95 2.53
N ARG A 212 9.53 15.81 1.52
CA ARG A 212 8.40 15.79 0.58
C ARG A 212 8.28 14.46 -0.17
N VAL A 213 9.40 13.93 -0.64
CA VAL A 213 9.43 12.65 -1.36
C VAL A 213 9.10 11.50 -0.41
N LEU A 214 9.59 11.54 0.82
CA LEU A 214 9.30 10.55 1.85
C LEU A 214 7.83 10.52 2.23
N VAL A 215 7.20 11.69 2.38
CA VAL A 215 5.75 11.76 2.65
C VAL A 215 4.96 11.14 1.50
N ILE A 216 5.32 11.43 0.24
CA ILE A 216 4.70 10.81 -0.94
C ILE A 216 4.92 9.28 -0.92
N ALA A 217 6.13 8.81 -0.64
CA ALA A 217 6.43 7.39 -0.59
C ALA A 217 5.63 6.67 0.51
N VAL A 218 5.55 7.25 1.71
CA VAL A 218 4.76 6.71 2.82
C VAL A 218 3.28 6.66 2.47
N LEU A 219 2.73 7.75 1.89
CA LEU A 219 1.32 7.81 1.48
C LEU A 219 0.98 6.73 0.45
N LEU A 220 1.76 6.65 -0.63
CA LEU A 220 1.56 5.65 -1.69
C LEU A 220 1.62 4.24 -1.12
N ARG A 221 2.64 3.94 -0.31
CA ARG A 221 2.81 2.62 0.29
C ARG A 221 1.73 2.27 1.30
N PHE A 222 1.29 3.25 2.10
CA PHE A 222 0.20 3.02 3.04
C PHE A 222 -1.09 2.69 2.30
N MET A 223 -1.47 3.49 1.29
CA MET A 223 -2.70 3.26 0.52
C MET A 223 -2.68 1.90 -0.17
N ASP A 224 -1.57 1.55 -0.82
CA ASP A 224 -1.42 0.29 -1.51
C ASP A 224 -1.47 -0.91 -0.54
N SER A 225 -0.70 -0.87 0.54
CA SER A 225 -0.68 -1.92 1.54
C SER A 225 -2.00 -2.11 2.26
N PHE A 226 -2.75 -1.03 2.44
CA PHE A 226 -4.05 -1.10 3.07
C PHE A 226 -5.09 -1.79 2.17
N MET A 227 -4.92 -1.73 0.85
CA MET A 227 -5.79 -2.35 -0.16
C MET A 227 -5.22 -3.66 -0.71
N ILE A 228 -4.17 -4.20 -0.12
CA ILE A 228 -3.49 -5.41 -0.61
C ILE A 228 -4.46 -6.60 -0.71
N TYR A 229 -4.45 -7.28 -1.86
CA TYR A 229 -5.31 -8.45 -2.10
C TYR A 229 -4.56 -9.56 -2.84
N THR A 230 -4.06 -9.28 -4.04
CA THR A 230 -3.67 -10.30 -5.03
C THR A 230 -2.54 -11.18 -4.53
N GLU A 231 -1.45 -10.57 -4.07
CA GLU A 231 -0.24 -11.31 -3.68
C GLU A 231 -0.47 -12.20 -2.46
N PRO A 232 -1.01 -11.72 -1.33
CA PRO A 232 -1.26 -12.57 -0.17
C PRO A 232 -2.36 -13.60 -0.45
N PHE A 233 -3.36 -13.27 -1.30
CA PHE A 233 -4.37 -14.24 -1.69
C PHE A 233 -3.77 -15.41 -2.48
N VAL A 234 -2.87 -15.13 -3.44
CA VAL A 234 -2.19 -16.17 -4.21
C VAL A 234 -1.30 -17.04 -3.33
N VAL A 235 -0.55 -16.42 -2.39
CA VAL A 235 0.38 -17.16 -1.51
C VAL A 235 -0.36 -18.03 -0.50
N THR A 236 -1.32 -17.46 0.23
CA THR A 236 -1.91 -18.10 1.42
C THR A 236 -3.42 -18.33 1.34
N GLY A 237 -4.13 -17.69 0.41
CA GLY A 237 -5.60 -17.67 0.39
C GLY A 237 -6.23 -17.02 1.63
N GLY A 238 -5.42 -16.31 2.45
CA GLY A 238 -5.79 -15.76 3.75
C GLY A 238 -5.51 -16.67 4.94
N GLY A 239 -4.89 -17.86 4.69
CA GLY A 239 -4.57 -18.89 5.70
C GLY A 239 -3.16 -18.77 6.29
N PRO A 240 -2.77 -19.77 7.13
CA PRO A 240 -3.59 -20.86 7.65
C PRO A 240 -4.72 -20.36 8.57
N GLY A 241 -5.85 -21.02 8.53
CA GLY A 241 -7.09 -20.53 9.14
C GLY A 241 -7.50 -19.19 8.53
N ASN A 242 -7.53 -18.11 9.34
CA ASN A 242 -7.78 -16.74 8.91
C ASN A 242 -6.60 -15.80 9.24
N SER A 243 -5.40 -16.35 9.46
CA SER A 243 -4.25 -15.58 9.98
C SER A 243 -3.83 -14.43 9.08
N THR A 244 -3.87 -14.60 7.76
CA THR A 244 -3.53 -13.59 6.75
C THR A 244 -4.77 -13.12 5.95
N THR A 245 -5.98 -13.29 6.49
CA THR A 245 -7.20 -12.78 5.87
C THR A 245 -7.31 -11.28 6.12
N PHE A 246 -6.84 -10.48 5.16
CA PHE A 246 -6.99 -9.01 5.15
C PHE A 246 -8.42 -8.59 4.80
N LEU A 247 -8.76 -7.31 5.02
CA LEU A 247 -10.10 -6.78 4.70
C LEU A 247 -10.52 -7.03 3.26
N SER A 248 -9.64 -6.79 2.30
CA SER A 248 -9.86 -7.03 0.88
C SER A 248 -10.14 -8.50 0.57
N ILE A 249 -9.40 -9.42 1.23
CA ILE A 249 -9.59 -10.87 1.07
C ILE A 249 -10.92 -11.31 1.69
N ASP A 250 -11.26 -10.81 2.88
CA ASP A 250 -12.51 -11.14 3.56
C ASP A 250 -13.71 -10.62 2.78
N LEU A 251 -13.64 -9.38 2.29
CA LEU A 251 -14.65 -8.77 1.43
C LEU A 251 -14.93 -9.61 0.17
N VAL A 252 -13.89 -10.05 -0.52
CA VAL A 252 -14.04 -10.89 -1.72
C VAL A 252 -14.62 -12.26 -1.37
N LYS A 253 -14.22 -12.86 -0.24
CA LYS A 253 -14.81 -14.13 0.24
C LYS A 253 -16.30 -13.99 0.52
N ILE A 254 -16.75 -12.89 1.14
CA ILE A 254 -18.16 -12.63 1.41
C ILE A 254 -18.92 -12.37 0.10
N ALA A 255 -18.39 -11.45 -0.75
CA ALA A 255 -19.06 -11.05 -1.98
C ALA A 255 -19.16 -12.17 -3.02
N LEU A 256 -18.05 -12.85 -3.32
CA LEU A 256 -17.96 -13.81 -4.41
C LEU A 256 -17.95 -15.26 -3.94
N GLY A 257 -17.45 -15.54 -2.73
CA GLY A 257 -17.44 -16.88 -2.17
C GLY A 257 -18.77 -17.28 -1.53
N GLN A 258 -19.40 -16.35 -0.81
CA GLN A 258 -20.68 -16.58 -0.13
C GLN A 258 -21.89 -16.01 -0.89
N PHE A 259 -21.67 -15.17 -1.89
CA PHE A 259 -22.68 -14.40 -2.62
C PHE A 259 -23.57 -13.52 -1.71
N ASP A 260 -23.06 -13.11 -0.55
CA ASP A 260 -23.71 -12.17 0.35
C ASP A 260 -23.34 -10.73 -0.04
N LEU A 261 -24.00 -10.25 -1.10
CA LEU A 261 -23.66 -8.93 -1.67
C LEU A 261 -24.05 -7.78 -0.73
N GLY A 262 -25.08 -7.95 0.08
CA GLY A 262 -25.53 -6.92 1.04
C GLY A 262 -24.47 -6.64 2.11
N LYS A 263 -24.00 -7.69 2.80
CA LYS A 263 -22.93 -7.59 3.80
C LYS A 263 -21.62 -7.10 3.18
N ALA A 264 -21.24 -7.67 2.02
CA ALA A 264 -20.02 -7.26 1.32
C ALA A 264 -20.07 -5.78 0.91
N ALA A 265 -21.20 -5.28 0.42
CA ALA A 265 -21.38 -3.90 0.04
C ALA A 265 -21.30 -2.95 1.24
N ALA A 266 -21.94 -3.29 2.37
CA ALA A 266 -21.84 -2.51 3.60
C ALA A 266 -20.40 -2.45 4.11
N MET A 267 -19.71 -3.59 4.15
CA MET A 267 -18.30 -3.68 4.51
C MET A 267 -17.41 -2.87 3.55
N SER A 268 -17.67 -2.93 2.23
CA SER A 268 -16.94 -2.19 1.21
C SER A 268 -17.06 -0.68 1.39
N LEU A 269 -18.26 -0.16 1.70
CA LEU A 269 -18.47 1.27 1.95
C LEU A 269 -17.72 1.75 3.20
N VAL A 270 -17.80 1.01 4.30
CA VAL A 270 -17.06 1.36 5.53
C VAL A 270 -15.55 1.31 5.28
N TYR A 271 -15.08 0.28 4.58
CA TYR A 271 -13.68 0.18 4.19
C TYR A 271 -13.23 1.35 3.29
N PHE A 272 -14.03 1.71 2.29
CA PHE A 272 -13.79 2.87 1.44
C PHE A 272 -13.71 4.17 2.25
N LEU A 273 -14.62 4.39 3.19
CA LEU A 273 -14.62 5.58 4.06
C LEU A 273 -13.38 5.64 4.95
N ILE A 274 -12.91 4.50 5.47
CA ILE A 274 -11.67 4.42 6.25
C ILE A 274 -10.48 4.82 5.38
N VAL A 275 -10.36 4.26 4.17
CA VAL A 275 -9.28 4.60 3.23
C VAL A 275 -9.33 6.09 2.86
N LEU A 276 -10.51 6.62 2.60
CA LEU A 276 -10.71 8.03 2.27
C LEU A 276 -10.30 8.95 3.43
N LEU A 277 -10.72 8.62 4.66
CA LEU A 277 -10.35 9.38 5.87
C LEU A 277 -8.84 9.39 6.07
N LEU A 278 -8.20 8.22 5.99
CA LEU A 278 -6.75 8.11 6.15
C LEU A 278 -6.02 8.88 5.05
N SER A 279 -6.46 8.76 3.80
CA SER A 279 -5.90 9.52 2.67
C SER A 279 -6.03 11.02 2.88
N TRP A 280 -7.17 11.50 3.40
CA TRP A 280 -7.38 12.91 3.71
C TRP A 280 -6.47 13.40 4.85
N ILE A 281 -6.27 12.58 5.89
CA ILE A 281 -5.32 12.90 6.97
C ILE A 281 -3.90 13.05 6.41
N PHE A 282 -3.43 12.09 5.61
CA PHE A 282 -2.12 12.16 4.99
C PHE A 282 -1.97 13.39 4.07
N TYR A 283 -2.97 13.67 3.24
CA TYR A 283 -2.99 14.85 2.38
C TYR A 283 -2.88 16.16 3.18
N THR A 284 -3.61 16.26 4.29
CA THR A 284 -3.57 17.43 5.17
C THR A 284 -2.20 17.60 5.82
N LEU A 285 -1.59 16.49 6.28
CA LEU A 285 -0.23 16.50 6.86
C LEU A 285 0.81 16.93 5.82
N MET A 286 0.68 16.45 4.58
CA MET A 286 1.57 16.82 3.47
C MET A 286 1.51 18.32 3.18
N ASN A 287 0.29 18.87 3.06
CA ASN A 287 0.12 20.31 2.79
C ASN A 287 0.68 21.20 3.92
N LYS A 288 0.55 20.77 5.19
CA LYS A 288 1.13 21.50 6.32
C LYS A 288 2.67 21.47 6.28
N ALA A 289 3.26 20.35 5.91
CA ALA A 289 4.71 20.24 5.75
C ALA A 289 5.23 21.14 4.63
N ASP A 290 4.54 21.20 3.49
CA ASP A 290 4.90 22.08 2.36
C ASP A 290 4.77 23.57 2.74
N ALA A 291 3.75 23.96 3.51
CA ALA A 291 3.57 25.34 3.99
C ALA A 291 4.68 25.77 4.97
N ALA A 292 5.03 24.89 5.91
CA ALA A 292 6.13 25.15 6.86
C ALA A 292 7.50 25.28 6.16
N ASP A 293 7.75 24.51 5.09
CA ASP A 293 8.96 24.63 4.29
C ASP A 293 8.99 25.92 3.42
N ALA A 294 7.82 26.43 2.99
CA ALA A 294 7.71 27.70 2.28
C ALA A 294 8.05 28.88 3.20
N GLU A 295 7.49 28.92 4.41
CA GLU A 295 7.76 29.95 5.41
C GLU A 295 9.26 29.99 5.81
N ARG A 296 9.92 28.83 5.93
CA ARG A 296 11.35 28.75 6.24
C ARG A 296 12.27 29.26 5.11
N LYS A 297 11.76 29.35 3.89
CA LYS A 297 12.53 29.88 2.74
C LYS A 297 12.40 31.39 2.60
N GLU A 298 11.35 31.97 3.17
CA GLU A 298 11.09 33.40 3.15
C GLU A 298 11.71 34.14 4.36
N ALA A 299 12.03 33.42 5.45
CA ALA A 299 12.72 33.90 6.63
C ALA A 299 14.25 33.74 6.50
#